data_29f55b8c5fa6aebb658026281fc8c2c0
#
_entry.id   29f55b8c5fa6aebb658026281fc8c2c0
#
_cell.length_a   1.000
_cell.length_b   1.000
_cell.length_c   1.000
_cell.angle_alpha   90.00
_cell.angle_beta   90.00
_cell.angle_gamma   90.00
#
_symmetry.space_group_name_H-M   'P 1'
#
loop_
_entity.id
_entity.type
_entity.pdbx_description
1 polymer ?
#
loop_
_entity_poly.entity_id
_entity_poly.type
_entity_poly.pdbx_seq_one_letter_code
_entity_poly.pdbx_strand_id
1 'polypeptide(L)'
;MEGDLIEETDLAIVGAGPAGLAASAETAKAGARTALIDENNRPGGQLFKQIHKFFGAKEHYAGVRGHDIGERLLAETRERGVQVHLDTVAFGLYDRTIGLMADQKTASLRAKRIILATGASENPLVFPGWTLPGVMGAGALQTMMNIHRVLPGRTVLMVGSGNVGLIVSYQLLQAGAEVAAVVEALPKIGGYGVHAAKIRRAGVPIMTSHTVAKAEGKARVKNVTICEIDERWRPINGSEQVLDVDLVCIAVGMAPLSELAWMAGCRFIYLTQLGGFVPMHNQEMETTISGLYVAGDLAGVEEASTAMEEGRLAGISASQSLGLVPEDAAQKSKQDIANRLLQLRGGPFGEGRLQAKELLTQAWIQR
;
A
#
# COMPACT_ATOMS: atom_id res chain seq x y z
N MET A 1 35.81 -15.71 4.11
CA MET A 1 34.68 -14.79 3.94
C MET A 1 35.24 -13.39 4.15
N GLU A 2 35.55 -12.69 3.07
CA GLU A 2 35.90 -11.27 3.15
C GLU A 2 34.67 -10.54 3.69
N GLY A 3 34.86 -9.81 4.78
CA GLY A 3 33.77 -9.13 5.46
C GLY A 3 33.15 -8.07 4.55
N ASP A 4 31.88 -8.24 4.26
CA ASP A 4 31.08 -7.28 3.52
C ASP A 4 31.23 -5.91 4.19
N LEU A 5 31.51 -4.89 3.41
CA LEU A 5 31.61 -3.50 3.85
C LEU A 5 30.32 -3.13 4.59
N ILE A 6 30.42 -2.90 5.89
CA ILE A 6 29.31 -2.35 6.68
C ILE A 6 29.30 -0.84 6.42
N GLU A 7 28.34 -0.41 5.63
CA GLU A 7 28.05 1.03 5.52
C GLU A 7 27.29 1.49 6.77
N GLU A 8 27.63 2.66 7.28
CA GLU A 8 26.96 3.26 8.43
C GLU A 8 26.22 4.54 8.05
N THR A 9 24.98 4.67 8.52
CA THR A 9 24.16 5.87 8.33
C THR A 9 23.48 6.29 9.63
N ASP A 10 22.96 7.51 9.68
CA ASP A 10 22.17 7.95 10.84
C ASP A 10 20.75 7.35 10.74
N LEU A 11 20.17 7.35 9.54
CA LEU A 11 18.82 6.84 9.27
C LEU A 11 18.82 5.96 8.03
N ALA A 12 18.23 4.78 8.15
CA ALA A 12 17.89 3.93 7.01
C ALA A 12 16.38 3.84 6.86
N ILE A 13 15.89 3.97 5.63
CA ILE A 13 14.48 3.90 5.28
C ILE A 13 14.30 2.80 4.26
N VAL A 14 13.46 1.81 4.56
CA VAL A 14 13.17 0.68 3.67
C VAL A 14 11.81 0.86 3.03
N GLY A 15 11.81 1.02 1.71
CA GLY A 15 10.65 1.31 0.87
C GLY A 15 10.62 2.76 0.38
N ALA A 16 10.74 2.97 -0.93
CA ALA A 16 10.63 4.29 -1.58
C ALA A 16 9.21 4.56 -2.09
N GLY A 17 8.19 4.08 -1.39
CA GLY A 17 6.80 4.46 -1.58
C GLY A 17 6.52 5.87 -1.04
N PRO A 18 5.25 6.34 -1.07
CA PRO A 18 4.90 7.69 -0.60
C PRO A 18 5.32 7.96 0.84
N ALA A 19 5.21 6.96 1.74
CA ALA A 19 5.63 7.08 3.13
C ALA A 19 7.15 7.22 3.26
N GLY A 20 7.93 6.34 2.63
CA GLY A 20 9.39 6.36 2.73
C GLY A 20 10.02 7.60 2.09
N LEU A 21 9.49 8.05 0.94
CA LEU A 21 9.95 9.29 0.30
C LEU A 21 9.64 10.52 1.17
N ALA A 22 8.44 10.59 1.77
CA ALA A 22 8.09 11.67 2.68
C ALA A 22 8.94 11.65 3.96
N ALA A 23 9.22 10.47 4.52
CA ALA A 23 10.13 10.31 5.65
C ALA A 23 11.55 10.77 5.29
N SER A 24 12.06 10.37 4.11
CA SER A 24 13.39 10.75 3.63
C SER A 24 13.57 12.26 3.50
N ALA A 25 12.55 12.95 2.99
CA ALA A 25 12.58 14.40 2.88
C ALA A 25 12.69 15.09 4.25
N GLU A 26 11.95 14.62 5.27
CA GLU A 26 12.00 15.18 6.62
C GLU A 26 13.32 14.84 7.34
N THR A 27 13.84 13.62 7.20
CA THR A 27 15.11 13.24 7.83
C THR A 27 16.30 14.01 7.24
N ALA A 28 16.32 14.20 5.92
CA ALA A 28 17.34 14.99 5.26
C ALA A 28 17.25 16.47 5.61
N LYS A 29 16.03 17.02 5.71
CA LYS A 29 15.78 18.39 6.19
C LYS A 29 16.31 18.61 7.62
N ALA A 30 16.27 17.59 8.46
CA ALA A 30 16.85 17.61 9.80
C ALA A 30 18.39 17.47 9.81
N GLY A 31 19.02 17.25 8.66
CA GLY A 31 20.47 17.09 8.53
C GLY A 31 20.99 15.68 8.82
N ALA A 32 20.13 14.67 8.86
CA ALA A 32 20.54 13.28 9.02
C ALA A 32 21.18 12.74 7.74
N ARG A 33 22.27 11.98 7.88
CA ARG A 33 22.74 11.11 6.79
C ARG A 33 21.69 10.00 6.62
N THR A 34 21.00 10.02 5.49
CA THR A 34 19.85 9.12 5.24
C THR A 34 20.13 8.25 4.03
N ALA A 35 19.89 6.95 4.17
CA ALA A 35 19.85 5.98 3.08
C ALA A 35 18.40 5.51 2.87
N LEU A 36 17.93 5.57 1.62
CA LEU A 36 16.62 5.09 1.18
C LEU A 36 16.82 3.87 0.29
N ILE A 37 16.21 2.75 0.65
CA ILE A 37 16.36 1.46 -0.01
C ILE A 37 15.02 1.04 -0.62
N ASP A 38 15.01 0.60 -1.89
CA ASP A 38 13.83 0.04 -2.53
C ASP A 38 14.21 -1.09 -3.50
N GLU A 39 13.41 -2.15 -3.50
CA GLU A 39 13.59 -3.31 -4.39
C GLU A 39 13.30 -3.00 -5.86
N ASN A 40 12.53 -1.96 -6.14
CA ASN A 40 12.16 -1.57 -7.49
C ASN A 40 13.22 -0.64 -8.10
N ASN A 41 13.30 -0.66 -9.44
CA ASN A 41 14.15 0.27 -10.20
C ASN A 41 13.53 1.67 -10.34
N ARG A 42 12.33 1.86 -9.81
CA ARG A 42 11.59 3.12 -9.82
C ARG A 42 11.04 3.43 -8.44
N PRO A 43 11.25 4.63 -7.94
CA PRO A 43 10.67 5.05 -6.66
C PRO A 43 9.20 5.43 -6.83
N GLY A 44 8.52 5.57 -5.69
CA GLY A 44 7.11 5.95 -5.64
C GLY A 44 6.21 4.79 -5.24
N GLY A 45 6.75 3.58 -5.09
CA GLY A 45 5.97 2.40 -4.72
C GLY A 45 4.74 2.24 -5.62
N GLN A 46 3.55 2.13 -5.06
CA GLN A 46 2.34 1.98 -5.86
C GLN A 46 1.95 3.24 -6.66
N LEU A 47 2.55 4.40 -6.40
CA LEU A 47 2.26 5.64 -7.13
C LEU A 47 2.68 5.56 -8.59
N PHE A 48 3.78 4.89 -8.93
CA PHE A 48 4.34 4.91 -10.28
C PHE A 48 3.39 4.30 -11.34
N LYS A 49 2.46 3.44 -10.94
CA LYS A 49 1.45 2.85 -11.84
C LYS A 49 0.09 3.57 -11.79
N GLN A 50 -0.08 4.60 -10.94
CA GLN A 50 -1.34 5.33 -10.80
C GLN A 50 -1.41 6.51 -11.78
N ILE A 51 -2.14 6.32 -12.88
CA ILE A 51 -2.33 7.31 -13.94
C ILE A 51 -3.47 8.30 -13.68
N HIS A 52 -4.31 8.06 -12.66
CA HIS A 52 -5.38 8.97 -12.29
C HIS A 52 -4.84 10.16 -11.48
N LYS A 53 -5.57 11.28 -11.52
CA LYS A 53 -5.27 12.44 -10.70
C LYS A 53 -5.78 12.26 -9.29
N PHE A 54 -4.96 12.62 -8.31
CA PHE A 54 -5.35 12.67 -6.91
C PHE A 54 -6.38 13.78 -6.68
N PHE A 55 -7.25 13.57 -5.72
CA PHE A 55 -8.18 14.57 -5.22
C PHE A 55 -7.98 14.73 -3.71
N GLY A 56 -8.57 15.81 -3.16
CA GLY A 56 -8.34 16.19 -1.76
C GLY A 56 -7.65 17.54 -1.66
N ALA A 57 -6.70 17.66 -0.73
CA ALA A 57 -5.99 18.91 -0.46
C ALA A 57 -4.76 19.11 -1.35
N LYS A 58 -4.36 20.38 -1.54
CA LYS A 58 -3.18 20.73 -2.35
C LYS A 58 -1.87 20.18 -1.74
N GLU A 59 -1.76 20.15 -0.43
CA GLU A 59 -0.63 19.60 0.32
C GLU A 59 -0.46 18.08 0.12
N HIS A 60 -1.48 17.40 -0.40
CA HIS A 60 -1.46 15.99 -0.80
C HIS A 60 -1.53 15.83 -2.33
N TYR A 61 -1.07 16.84 -3.07
CA TYR A 61 -0.95 16.84 -4.53
C TYR A 61 -2.30 16.67 -5.28
N ALA A 62 -3.39 17.23 -4.78
CA ALA A 62 -4.66 17.25 -5.51
C ALA A 62 -4.49 17.77 -6.94
N GLY A 63 -5.04 17.06 -7.92
CA GLY A 63 -4.93 17.38 -9.34
C GLY A 63 -3.68 16.84 -10.05
N VAL A 64 -2.71 16.28 -9.31
CA VAL A 64 -1.48 15.66 -9.85
C VAL A 64 -1.70 14.17 -10.05
N ARG A 65 -1.10 13.56 -11.07
CA ARG A 65 -1.15 12.10 -11.29
C ARG A 65 -0.23 11.39 -10.31
N GLY A 66 -0.58 10.15 -9.90
CA GLY A 66 0.20 9.40 -8.93
C GLY A 66 1.67 9.23 -9.32
N HIS A 67 1.96 8.87 -10.56
CA HIS A 67 3.35 8.73 -11.03
C HIS A 67 4.14 10.06 -10.94
N ASP A 68 3.54 11.21 -11.24
CA ASP A 68 4.20 12.53 -11.12
C ASP A 68 4.48 12.88 -9.65
N ILE A 69 3.63 12.42 -8.72
CA ILE A 69 3.85 12.62 -7.27
C ILE A 69 5.11 11.87 -6.82
N GLY A 70 5.24 10.59 -7.22
CA GLY A 70 6.41 9.78 -6.89
C GLY A 70 7.72 10.42 -7.39
N GLU A 71 7.73 10.93 -8.64
CA GLU A 71 8.89 11.62 -9.22
C GLU A 71 9.23 12.93 -8.47
N ARG A 72 8.24 13.72 -8.09
CA ARG A 72 8.45 14.96 -7.32
C ARG A 72 9.03 14.67 -5.94
N LEU A 73 8.48 13.71 -5.23
CA LEU A 73 8.99 13.31 -3.92
C LEU A 73 10.42 12.77 -4.01
N LEU A 74 10.73 12.00 -5.06
CA LEU A 74 12.10 11.53 -5.29
C LEU A 74 13.07 12.70 -5.58
N ALA A 75 12.66 13.62 -6.45
CA ALA A 75 13.49 14.78 -6.76
C ALA A 75 13.82 15.57 -5.49
N GLU A 76 12.81 15.86 -4.66
CA GLU A 76 12.99 16.51 -3.36
C GLU A 76 13.95 15.74 -2.44
N THR A 77 13.81 14.41 -2.40
CA THR A 77 14.67 13.53 -1.60
C THR A 77 16.13 13.60 -2.06
N ARG A 78 16.38 13.55 -3.38
CA ARG A 78 17.72 13.63 -3.95
C ARG A 78 18.38 15.00 -3.80
N GLU A 79 17.61 16.08 -4.02
CA GLU A 79 18.10 17.47 -3.83
C GLU A 79 18.57 17.72 -2.40
N ARG A 80 18.04 16.98 -1.43
CA ARG A 80 18.43 17.04 -0.02
C ARG A 80 19.60 16.11 0.34
N GLY A 81 20.20 15.43 -0.64
CA GLY A 81 21.40 14.60 -0.45
C GLY A 81 21.14 13.21 0.16
N VAL A 82 19.91 12.70 0.11
CA VAL A 82 19.62 11.31 0.52
C VAL A 82 20.30 10.33 -0.44
N GLN A 83 20.97 9.32 0.10
CA GLN A 83 21.51 8.21 -0.68
C GLN A 83 20.36 7.27 -1.06
N VAL A 84 20.07 7.14 -2.35
CA VAL A 84 18.96 6.33 -2.85
C VAL A 84 19.49 5.06 -3.51
N HIS A 85 19.18 3.91 -2.94
CA HIS A 85 19.53 2.58 -3.41
C HIS A 85 18.28 1.91 -3.99
N LEU A 86 18.11 1.98 -5.31
CA LEU A 86 17.08 1.24 -6.06
C LEU A 86 17.61 -0.12 -6.47
N ASP A 87 16.75 -1.00 -7.01
CA ASP A 87 17.09 -2.39 -7.36
C ASP A 87 17.80 -3.13 -6.19
N THR A 88 17.47 -2.73 -4.94
CA THR A 88 18.14 -3.23 -3.74
C THR A 88 17.11 -3.82 -2.78
N VAL A 89 17.19 -5.12 -2.58
CA VAL A 89 16.30 -5.86 -1.67
C VAL A 89 16.84 -5.82 -0.25
N ALA A 90 16.04 -5.34 0.70
CA ALA A 90 16.30 -5.51 2.13
C ALA A 90 15.73 -6.87 2.57
N PHE A 91 16.60 -7.88 2.73
CA PHE A 91 16.18 -9.26 3.01
C PHE A 91 16.20 -9.63 4.49
N GLY A 92 16.75 -8.80 5.35
CA GLY A 92 16.87 -9.10 6.78
C GLY A 92 17.09 -7.86 7.62
N LEU A 93 16.67 -7.93 8.89
CA LEU A 93 16.89 -6.88 9.88
C LEU A 93 17.25 -7.50 11.22
N TYR A 94 18.47 -7.23 11.69
CA TYR A 94 19.06 -7.77 12.91
C TYR A 94 19.86 -6.70 13.64
N ASP A 95 19.50 -6.39 14.86
CA ASP A 95 20.22 -5.41 15.72
C ASP A 95 20.64 -4.14 14.98
N ARG A 96 19.66 -3.47 14.33
CA ARG A 96 19.86 -2.23 13.54
C ARG A 96 20.76 -2.38 12.31
N THR A 97 21.04 -3.60 11.89
CA THR A 97 21.75 -3.90 10.65
C THR A 97 20.78 -4.50 9.65
N ILE A 98 20.69 -3.89 8.48
CA ILE A 98 19.84 -4.33 7.38
C ILE A 98 20.70 -5.12 6.41
N GLY A 99 20.31 -6.35 6.14
CA GLY A 99 20.89 -7.16 5.07
C GLY A 99 20.33 -6.73 3.72
N LEU A 100 21.21 -6.36 2.80
CA LEU A 100 20.89 -5.86 1.47
C LEU A 100 21.39 -6.80 0.40
N MET A 101 20.65 -6.87 -0.71
CA MET A 101 21.05 -7.60 -1.92
C MET A 101 20.77 -6.76 -3.16
N ALA A 102 21.83 -6.51 -3.95
CA ALA A 102 21.77 -5.86 -5.24
C ALA A 102 22.71 -6.59 -6.22
N ASP A 103 22.32 -6.79 -7.47
CA ASP A 103 23.15 -7.45 -8.50
C ASP A 103 23.77 -8.79 -8.03
N GLN A 104 23.01 -9.61 -7.30
CA GLN A 104 23.43 -10.89 -6.71
C GLN A 104 24.58 -10.77 -5.68
N LYS A 105 24.87 -9.57 -5.22
CA LYS A 105 25.84 -9.30 -4.14
C LYS A 105 25.10 -8.91 -2.87
N THR A 106 25.60 -9.38 -1.76
CA THR A 106 25.10 -9.02 -0.43
C THR A 106 25.94 -7.90 0.18
N ALA A 107 25.28 -7.03 0.92
CA ALA A 107 25.90 -5.97 1.71
C ALA A 107 25.15 -5.82 3.04
N SER A 108 25.73 -5.09 3.97
CA SER A 108 25.10 -4.77 5.24
C SER A 108 25.12 -3.26 5.47
N LEU A 109 23.97 -2.70 5.86
CA LEU A 109 23.81 -1.30 6.23
C LEU A 109 23.44 -1.21 7.72
N ARG A 110 24.29 -0.58 8.52
CA ARG A 110 23.99 -0.29 9.91
C ARG A 110 23.44 1.11 10.07
N ALA A 111 22.33 1.25 10.80
CA ALA A 111 21.70 2.55 11.03
C ALA A 111 21.41 2.81 12.50
N LYS A 112 21.56 4.07 12.94
CA LYS A 112 21.19 4.46 14.31
C LYS A 112 19.68 4.37 14.53
N ARG A 113 18.89 4.71 13.49
CA ARG A 113 17.42 4.59 13.45
C ARG A 113 16.99 3.99 12.11
N ILE A 114 15.87 3.26 12.13
CA ILE A 114 15.34 2.60 10.94
C ILE A 114 13.86 2.94 10.81
N ILE A 115 13.41 3.27 9.61
CA ILE A 115 12.00 3.44 9.27
C ILE A 115 11.64 2.36 8.25
N LEU A 116 10.70 1.49 8.59
CA LEU A 116 10.12 0.54 7.66
C LEU A 116 8.89 1.16 7.00
N ALA A 117 8.91 1.26 5.69
CA ALA A 117 7.83 1.78 4.83
C ALA A 117 7.57 0.83 3.65
N THR A 118 7.62 -0.48 3.93
CA THR A 118 7.58 -1.58 2.96
C THR A 118 6.24 -1.73 2.24
N GLY A 119 5.20 -1.04 2.72
CA GLY A 119 3.89 -1.05 2.07
C GLY A 119 3.07 -2.30 2.35
N ALA A 120 2.29 -2.73 1.36
CA ALA A 120 1.38 -3.87 1.46
C ALA A 120 1.31 -4.66 0.14
N SER A 121 0.93 -5.93 0.23
CA SER A 121 0.65 -6.82 -0.90
C SER A 121 -0.85 -7.07 -1.06
N GLU A 122 -1.28 -7.40 -2.28
CA GLU A 122 -2.67 -7.74 -2.56
C GLU A 122 -3.05 -9.10 -1.95
N ASN A 123 -4.24 -9.17 -1.36
CA ASN A 123 -4.79 -10.42 -0.86
C ASN A 123 -5.23 -11.32 -2.02
N PRO A 124 -4.86 -12.59 -2.02
CA PRO A 124 -5.41 -13.57 -2.96
C PRO A 124 -6.86 -13.90 -2.60
N LEU A 125 -7.62 -14.32 -3.60
CA LEU A 125 -8.92 -14.97 -3.41
C LEU A 125 -8.84 -16.38 -3.99
N VAL A 126 -9.11 -17.38 -3.15
CA VAL A 126 -9.03 -18.80 -3.53
C VAL A 126 -10.43 -19.31 -3.91
N PHE A 127 -10.54 -19.78 -5.15
CA PHE A 127 -11.76 -20.43 -5.69
C PHE A 127 -11.35 -21.46 -6.76
N PRO A 128 -12.16 -22.42 -7.11
CA PRO A 128 -11.86 -23.38 -8.18
C PRO A 128 -11.45 -22.66 -9.49
N GLY A 129 -10.24 -22.93 -9.97
CA GLY A 129 -9.67 -22.30 -11.17
C GLY A 129 -8.89 -20.99 -10.93
N TRP A 130 -8.65 -20.56 -9.68
CA TRP A 130 -7.92 -19.31 -9.37
C TRP A 130 -6.46 -19.29 -9.85
N THR A 131 -5.88 -20.46 -10.16
CA THR A 131 -4.52 -20.57 -10.69
C THR A 131 -4.45 -20.56 -12.23
N LEU A 132 -5.58 -20.46 -12.92
CA LEU A 132 -5.59 -20.39 -14.39
C LEU A 132 -4.93 -19.08 -14.86
N PRO A 133 -4.11 -19.11 -15.93
CA PRO A 133 -3.71 -17.92 -16.63
C PRO A 133 -4.93 -17.07 -17.01
N GLY A 134 -4.90 -15.78 -16.69
CA GLY A 134 -6.05 -14.89 -16.78
C GLY A 134 -6.72 -14.59 -15.43
N VAL A 135 -6.25 -15.17 -14.31
CA VAL A 135 -6.59 -14.71 -12.95
C VAL A 135 -5.41 -13.93 -12.41
N MET A 136 -5.62 -12.68 -12.00
CA MET A 136 -4.55 -11.82 -11.47
C MET A 136 -5.07 -10.73 -10.53
N GLY A 137 -4.20 -10.20 -9.69
CA GLY A 137 -4.51 -9.05 -8.84
C GLY A 137 -4.61 -7.74 -9.63
N ALA A 138 -5.34 -6.77 -9.08
CA ALA A 138 -5.56 -5.47 -9.70
C ALA A 138 -4.28 -4.65 -9.84
N GLY A 139 -3.34 -4.77 -8.90
CA GLY A 139 -2.04 -4.12 -8.97
C GLY A 139 -1.14 -4.71 -10.07
N ALA A 140 -1.17 -6.04 -10.25
CA ALA A 140 -0.49 -6.69 -11.36
C ALA A 140 -1.07 -6.22 -12.71
N LEU A 141 -2.41 -6.16 -12.81
CA LEU A 141 -3.09 -5.65 -13.99
C LEU A 141 -2.73 -4.19 -14.30
N GLN A 142 -2.70 -3.32 -13.29
CA GLN A 142 -2.25 -1.93 -13.45
C GLN A 142 -0.81 -1.85 -13.95
N THR A 143 0.07 -2.70 -13.45
CA THR A 143 1.47 -2.76 -13.89
C THR A 143 1.54 -3.13 -15.37
N MET A 144 0.82 -4.18 -15.78
CA MET A 144 0.78 -4.57 -17.20
C MET A 144 0.27 -3.44 -18.09
N MET A 145 -0.87 -2.83 -17.76
CA MET A 145 -1.49 -1.79 -18.58
C MET A 145 -0.73 -0.46 -18.53
N ASN A 146 -0.45 0.04 -17.31
CA ASN A 146 0.01 1.42 -17.15
C ASN A 146 1.52 1.56 -17.35
N ILE A 147 2.30 0.51 -17.07
CA ILE A 147 3.76 0.52 -17.23
C ILE A 147 4.19 -0.17 -18.52
N HIS A 148 3.76 -1.43 -18.74
CA HIS A 148 4.20 -2.22 -19.87
C HIS A 148 3.37 -2.03 -21.13
N ARG A 149 2.24 -1.30 -21.08
CA ARG A 149 1.32 -1.05 -22.20
C ARG A 149 0.75 -2.34 -22.81
N VAL A 150 0.56 -3.35 -21.96
CA VAL A 150 -0.02 -4.64 -22.32
C VAL A 150 -1.40 -4.77 -21.72
N LEU A 151 -2.38 -5.10 -22.54
CA LEU A 151 -3.75 -5.44 -22.11
C LEU A 151 -3.85 -6.96 -21.99
N PRO A 152 -3.88 -7.56 -20.77
CA PRO A 152 -3.78 -9.02 -20.60
C PRO A 152 -5.07 -9.78 -20.93
N GLY A 153 -6.20 -9.10 -21.05
CA GLY A 153 -7.49 -9.65 -21.45
C GLY A 153 -8.39 -8.57 -22.04
N ARG A 154 -9.44 -8.99 -22.74
CA ARG A 154 -10.40 -8.09 -23.41
C ARG A 154 -11.72 -7.96 -22.68
N THR A 155 -12.20 -9.04 -22.07
CA THR A 155 -13.45 -9.07 -21.29
C THR A 155 -13.14 -9.50 -19.88
N VAL A 156 -13.37 -8.59 -18.92
CA VAL A 156 -12.86 -8.68 -17.56
C VAL A 156 -13.99 -8.77 -16.54
N LEU A 157 -13.92 -9.74 -15.62
CA LEU A 157 -14.64 -9.69 -14.36
C LEU A 157 -13.77 -9.00 -13.31
N MET A 158 -14.26 -7.95 -12.70
CA MET A 158 -13.63 -7.31 -11.52
C MET A 158 -14.25 -7.88 -10.25
N VAL A 159 -13.40 -8.36 -9.33
CA VAL A 159 -13.79 -8.88 -8.02
C VAL A 159 -13.34 -7.92 -6.93
N GLY A 160 -14.31 -7.28 -6.28
CA GLY A 160 -14.13 -6.23 -5.29
C GLY A 160 -14.46 -4.84 -5.81
N SER A 161 -15.30 -4.12 -5.07
CA SER A 161 -15.77 -2.75 -5.36
C SER A 161 -15.14 -1.68 -4.47
N GLY A 162 -13.98 -1.96 -3.88
CA GLY A 162 -13.15 -0.96 -3.21
C GLY A 162 -12.61 0.08 -4.20
N ASN A 163 -11.91 1.12 -3.70
CA ASN A 163 -11.35 2.17 -4.56
C ASN A 163 -10.47 1.60 -5.68
N VAL A 164 -9.61 0.61 -5.36
CA VAL A 164 -8.73 -0.03 -6.35
C VAL A 164 -9.55 -0.71 -7.45
N GLY A 165 -10.51 -1.57 -7.09
CA GLY A 165 -11.35 -2.27 -8.07
C GLY A 165 -12.10 -1.32 -9.01
N LEU A 166 -12.71 -0.26 -8.46
CA LEU A 166 -13.45 0.73 -9.26
C LEU A 166 -12.54 1.57 -10.14
N ILE A 167 -11.37 1.99 -9.64
CA ILE A 167 -10.40 2.77 -10.42
C ILE A 167 -9.81 1.93 -11.55
N VAL A 168 -9.43 0.68 -11.27
CA VAL A 168 -8.86 -0.23 -12.27
C VAL A 168 -9.90 -0.60 -13.32
N SER A 169 -11.16 -0.84 -12.94
CA SER A 169 -12.27 -1.05 -13.89
C SER A 169 -12.39 0.13 -14.85
N TYR A 170 -12.31 1.37 -14.36
CA TYR A 170 -12.36 2.54 -15.23
C TYR A 170 -11.13 2.65 -16.14
N GLN A 171 -9.95 2.29 -15.67
CA GLN A 171 -8.74 2.25 -16.49
C GLN A 171 -8.81 1.18 -17.57
N LEU A 172 -9.40 0.01 -17.29
CA LEU A 172 -9.68 -1.04 -18.29
C LEU A 172 -10.56 -0.51 -19.42
N LEU A 173 -11.66 0.15 -19.10
CA LEU A 173 -12.54 0.78 -20.08
C LEU A 173 -11.81 1.82 -20.94
N GLN A 174 -10.95 2.64 -20.31
CA GLN A 174 -10.11 3.61 -21.03
C GLN A 174 -9.06 2.94 -21.93
N ALA A 175 -8.58 1.74 -21.59
CA ALA A 175 -7.66 0.96 -22.39
C ALA A 175 -8.36 0.16 -23.51
N GLY A 176 -9.68 0.25 -23.62
CA GLY A 176 -10.48 -0.44 -24.66
C GLY A 176 -10.87 -1.87 -24.29
N ALA A 177 -10.72 -2.28 -23.04
CA ALA A 177 -11.28 -3.53 -22.54
C ALA A 177 -12.77 -3.35 -22.18
N GLU A 178 -13.50 -4.44 -22.22
CA GLU A 178 -14.84 -4.56 -21.65
C GLU A 178 -14.75 -5.02 -20.19
N VAL A 179 -15.52 -4.42 -19.31
CA VAL A 179 -15.73 -4.91 -17.95
C VAL A 179 -17.13 -5.52 -17.88
N ALA A 180 -17.20 -6.85 -17.87
CA ALA A 180 -18.47 -7.57 -17.89
C ALA A 180 -19.30 -7.31 -16.64
N ALA A 181 -18.65 -7.27 -15.48
CA ALA A 181 -19.26 -6.91 -14.19
C ALA A 181 -18.19 -6.53 -13.16
N VAL A 182 -18.63 -5.81 -12.12
CA VAL A 182 -17.92 -5.69 -10.85
C VAL A 182 -18.74 -6.46 -9.80
N VAL A 183 -18.16 -7.47 -9.16
CA VAL A 183 -18.81 -8.21 -8.06
C VAL A 183 -18.24 -7.79 -6.71
N GLU A 184 -19.11 -7.68 -5.72
CA GLU A 184 -18.79 -7.27 -4.36
C GLU A 184 -19.48 -8.20 -3.37
N ALA A 185 -18.73 -8.80 -2.49
CA ALA A 185 -19.28 -9.73 -1.49
C ALA A 185 -20.13 -9.03 -0.41
N LEU A 186 -19.80 -7.79 -0.07
CA LEU A 186 -20.59 -7.00 0.87
C LEU A 186 -21.90 -6.51 0.23
N PRO A 187 -22.96 -6.22 1.05
CA PRO A 187 -24.24 -5.74 0.55
C PRO A 187 -24.18 -4.27 0.03
N LYS A 188 -23.02 -3.63 0.14
CA LYS A 188 -22.79 -2.25 -0.32
C LYS A 188 -21.41 -2.10 -0.95
N ILE A 189 -21.27 -1.13 -1.84
CA ILE A 189 -20.02 -0.76 -2.50
C ILE A 189 -19.03 -0.24 -1.46
N GLY A 190 -17.79 -0.77 -1.50
CA GLY A 190 -16.72 -0.41 -0.55
C GLY A 190 -15.97 0.87 -0.89
N GLY A 191 -15.93 1.28 -2.17
CA GLY A 191 -15.21 2.45 -2.64
C GLY A 191 -16.04 3.72 -2.73
N TYR A 192 -15.42 4.83 -3.11
CA TYR A 192 -16.10 6.13 -3.24
C TYR A 192 -17.18 6.14 -4.32
N GLY A 193 -18.32 6.72 -4.01
CA GLY A 193 -19.47 6.81 -4.92
C GLY A 193 -19.15 7.48 -6.26
N VAL A 194 -18.20 8.42 -6.31
CA VAL A 194 -17.75 9.06 -7.54
C VAL A 194 -17.12 8.07 -8.53
N HIS A 195 -16.39 7.07 -8.05
CA HIS A 195 -15.82 6.01 -8.90
C HIS A 195 -16.90 5.03 -9.36
N ALA A 196 -17.77 4.59 -8.45
CA ALA A 196 -18.90 3.74 -8.78
C ALA A 196 -19.85 4.38 -9.83
N ALA A 197 -20.10 5.70 -9.71
CA ALA A 197 -20.91 6.43 -10.68
C ALA A 197 -20.28 6.46 -12.08
N LYS A 198 -18.95 6.52 -12.20
CA LYS A 198 -18.27 6.44 -13.51
C LYS A 198 -18.48 5.08 -14.17
N ILE A 199 -18.34 4.00 -13.40
CA ILE A 199 -18.51 2.62 -13.86
C ILE A 199 -19.97 2.39 -14.31
N ARG A 200 -20.94 2.80 -13.51
CA ARG A 200 -22.37 2.67 -13.85
C ARG A 200 -22.75 3.47 -15.10
N ARG A 201 -22.22 4.70 -15.27
CA ARG A 201 -22.45 5.49 -16.48
C ARG A 201 -21.83 4.87 -17.74
N ALA A 202 -20.80 4.06 -17.60
CA ALA A 202 -20.21 3.28 -18.69
C ALA A 202 -21.02 2.00 -19.01
N GLY A 203 -22.14 1.75 -18.31
CA GLY A 203 -23.01 0.59 -18.53
C GLY A 203 -22.58 -0.68 -17.81
N VAL A 204 -21.54 -0.62 -16.95
CA VAL A 204 -21.04 -1.80 -16.24
C VAL A 204 -21.87 -2.06 -14.99
N PRO A 205 -22.45 -3.26 -14.82
CA PRO A 205 -23.17 -3.64 -13.61
C PRO A 205 -22.22 -3.79 -12.42
N ILE A 206 -22.65 -3.27 -11.26
CA ILE A 206 -21.99 -3.51 -9.97
C ILE A 206 -22.95 -4.32 -9.12
N MET A 207 -22.58 -5.59 -8.90
CA MET A 207 -23.41 -6.60 -8.23
C MET A 207 -22.87 -6.80 -6.81
N THR A 208 -23.62 -6.31 -5.82
CA THR A 208 -23.30 -6.52 -4.39
C THR A 208 -23.89 -7.83 -3.90
N SER A 209 -23.41 -8.36 -2.78
CA SER A 209 -23.74 -9.69 -2.27
C SER A 209 -23.43 -10.81 -3.27
N HIS A 210 -22.39 -10.63 -4.11
CA HIS A 210 -21.97 -11.60 -5.12
C HIS A 210 -20.48 -11.93 -4.98
N THR A 211 -20.12 -13.18 -5.34
CA THR A 211 -18.74 -13.62 -5.38
C THR A 211 -18.48 -14.53 -6.57
N VAL A 212 -17.20 -14.87 -6.79
CA VAL A 212 -16.78 -15.87 -7.78
C VAL A 212 -16.95 -17.26 -7.18
N ALA A 213 -17.73 -18.12 -7.85
CA ALA A 213 -17.86 -19.52 -7.49
C ALA A 213 -16.74 -20.37 -8.11
N LYS A 214 -16.40 -20.14 -9.40
CA LYS A 214 -15.31 -20.82 -10.11
C LYS A 214 -14.92 -20.08 -11.37
N ALA A 215 -13.68 -20.31 -11.85
CA ALA A 215 -13.25 -19.97 -13.21
C ALA A 215 -12.92 -21.24 -14.00
N GLU A 216 -13.22 -21.25 -15.27
CA GLU A 216 -13.05 -22.42 -16.14
C GLU A 216 -12.30 -22.08 -17.43
N GLY A 217 -11.53 -23.05 -17.90
CA GLY A 217 -10.77 -22.98 -19.15
C GLY A 217 -9.74 -24.09 -19.23
N LYS A 218 -9.17 -24.36 -20.41
CA LYS A 218 -8.13 -25.40 -20.56
C LYS A 218 -6.72 -24.83 -20.31
N ALA A 219 -6.33 -23.78 -21.01
CA ALA A 219 -5.02 -23.15 -20.92
C ALA A 219 -5.06 -21.76 -20.28
N ARG A 220 -6.23 -21.14 -20.24
CA ARG A 220 -6.52 -19.85 -19.65
C ARG A 220 -8.01 -19.74 -19.35
N VAL A 221 -8.39 -18.74 -18.58
CA VAL A 221 -9.81 -18.43 -18.30
C VAL A 221 -10.57 -18.21 -19.61
N LYS A 222 -11.76 -18.81 -19.71
CA LYS A 222 -12.73 -18.63 -20.80
C LYS A 222 -14.10 -18.18 -20.29
N ASN A 223 -14.48 -18.63 -19.11
CA ASN A 223 -15.68 -18.19 -18.41
C ASN A 223 -15.47 -18.24 -16.92
N VAL A 224 -16.35 -17.56 -16.21
CA VAL A 224 -16.39 -17.54 -14.76
C VAL A 224 -17.84 -17.69 -14.31
N THR A 225 -18.09 -18.49 -13.28
CA THR A 225 -19.37 -18.54 -12.61
C THR A 225 -19.32 -17.65 -11.39
N ILE A 226 -20.26 -16.71 -11.31
CA ILE A 226 -20.54 -15.88 -10.12
C ILE A 226 -21.82 -16.36 -9.46
N CYS A 227 -21.99 -16.07 -8.17
CA CYS A 227 -23.22 -16.41 -7.44
C CYS A 227 -23.52 -15.36 -6.37
N GLU A 228 -24.78 -15.26 -5.98
CA GLU A 228 -25.17 -14.54 -4.76
C GLU A 228 -24.69 -15.27 -3.52
N ILE A 229 -24.41 -14.52 -2.46
CA ILE A 229 -24.07 -15.04 -1.13
C ILE A 229 -24.98 -14.44 -0.05
N ASP A 230 -25.26 -15.25 0.96
CA ASP A 230 -26.01 -14.81 2.13
C ASP A 230 -25.13 -14.01 3.12
N GLU A 231 -25.71 -13.52 4.21
CA GLU A 231 -25.01 -12.77 5.28
C GLU A 231 -23.92 -13.60 5.97
N ARG A 232 -23.91 -14.92 5.80
CA ARG A 232 -22.88 -15.85 6.32
C ARG A 232 -21.86 -16.24 5.25
N TRP A 233 -21.84 -15.52 4.12
CA TRP A 233 -20.93 -15.76 2.99
C TRP A 233 -21.11 -17.12 2.31
N ARG A 234 -22.30 -17.72 2.41
CA ARG A 234 -22.62 -18.99 1.76
C ARG A 234 -23.30 -18.75 0.42
N PRO A 235 -22.89 -19.45 -0.64
CA PRO A 235 -23.57 -19.39 -1.94
C PRO A 235 -25.06 -19.71 -1.85
N ILE A 236 -25.88 -18.92 -2.54
CA ILE A 236 -27.32 -19.16 -2.69
C ILE A 236 -27.52 -20.03 -3.92
N ASN A 237 -27.99 -21.25 -3.73
CA ASN A 237 -28.23 -22.22 -4.81
C ASN A 237 -29.23 -21.66 -5.83
N GLY A 238 -28.94 -21.81 -7.13
CA GLY A 238 -29.77 -21.34 -8.23
C GLY A 238 -29.57 -19.85 -8.58
N SER A 239 -28.63 -19.16 -7.93
CA SER A 239 -28.25 -17.78 -8.26
C SER A 239 -27.04 -17.71 -9.21
N GLU A 240 -26.51 -18.88 -9.62
CA GLU A 240 -25.31 -18.97 -10.43
C GLU A 240 -25.52 -18.33 -11.81
N GLN A 241 -24.58 -17.49 -12.21
CA GLN A 241 -24.54 -16.87 -13.52
C GLN A 241 -23.17 -17.13 -14.16
N VAL A 242 -23.16 -17.57 -15.40
CA VAL A 242 -21.93 -17.78 -16.18
C VAL A 242 -21.67 -16.55 -17.03
N LEU A 243 -20.46 -16.00 -16.92
CA LEU A 243 -19.98 -14.88 -17.70
C LEU A 243 -18.83 -15.33 -18.59
N ASP A 244 -18.89 -15.03 -19.88
CA ASP A 244 -17.79 -15.25 -20.82
C ASP A 244 -16.75 -14.13 -20.61
N VAL A 245 -15.61 -14.48 -20.00
CA VAL A 245 -14.51 -13.56 -19.70
C VAL A 245 -13.18 -14.26 -19.95
N ASP A 246 -12.19 -13.51 -20.35
CA ASP A 246 -10.81 -14.00 -20.54
C ASP A 246 -9.85 -13.50 -19.45
N LEU A 247 -10.37 -12.68 -18.51
CA LEU A 247 -9.62 -12.14 -17.38
C LEU A 247 -10.50 -12.01 -16.13
N VAL A 248 -10.00 -12.47 -14.99
CA VAL A 248 -10.54 -12.22 -13.64
C VAL A 248 -9.55 -11.34 -12.88
N CYS A 249 -9.97 -10.15 -12.51
CA CYS A 249 -9.16 -9.19 -11.78
C CYS A 249 -9.58 -9.14 -10.31
N ILE A 250 -8.66 -9.44 -9.38
CA ILE A 250 -8.94 -9.54 -7.95
C ILE A 250 -8.51 -8.24 -7.25
N ALA A 251 -9.43 -7.62 -6.51
CA ALA A 251 -9.23 -6.39 -5.73
C ALA A 251 -9.91 -6.50 -4.35
N VAL A 252 -9.58 -7.55 -3.59
CA VAL A 252 -10.25 -7.92 -2.32
C VAL A 252 -9.49 -7.46 -1.07
N GLY A 253 -8.70 -6.43 -1.19
CA GLY A 253 -7.93 -5.85 -0.09
C GLY A 253 -6.43 -6.13 -0.19
N MET A 254 -5.71 -5.65 0.82
CA MET A 254 -4.26 -5.77 0.94
C MET A 254 -3.88 -6.13 2.38
N ALA A 255 -2.70 -6.75 2.55
CA ALA A 255 -2.10 -7.05 3.84
C ALA A 255 -0.71 -6.36 3.95
N PRO A 256 -0.36 -5.79 5.11
CA PRO A 256 0.95 -5.19 5.33
C PRO A 256 2.11 -6.14 5.04
N LEU A 257 3.17 -5.66 4.36
CA LEU A 257 4.42 -6.39 4.16
C LEU A 257 5.31 -6.25 5.41
N SER A 258 5.10 -7.13 6.37
CA SER A 258 5.58 -7.01 7.74
C SER A 258 6.75 -7.92 8.10
N GLU A 259 7.35 -8.61 7.14
CA GLU A 259 8.40 -9.60 7.35
C GLU A 259 9.61 -9.02 8.10
N LEU A 260 10.10 -7.85 7.70
CA LEU A 260 11.23 -7.18 8.39
C LEU A 260 10.89 -6.77 9.83
N ALA A 261 9.65 -6.35 10.07
CA ALA A 261 9.18 -6.01 11.42
C ALA A 261 9.05 -7.28 12.30
N TRP A 262 8.63 -8.42 11.72
CA TRP A 262 8.65 -9.72 12.40
C TRP A 262 10.07 -10.15 12.73
N MET A 263 11.00 -10.06 11.79
CA MET A 263 12.41 -10.42 11.99
C MET A 263 13.07 -9.55 13.06
N ALA A 264 12.69 -8.28 13.15
CA ALA A 264 13.17 -7.37 14.20
C ALA A 264 12.57 -7.66 15.60
N GLY A 265 11.59 -8.56 15.71
CA GLY A 265 10.96 -8.92 16.98
C GLY A 265 9.86 -7.92 17.42
N CYS A 266 9.29 -7.14 16.53
CA CYS A 266 8.16 -6.28 16.85
C CYS A 266 6.97 -7.09 17.36
N ARG A 267 6.20 -6.51 18.29
CA ARG A 267 4.89 -7.03 18.67
C ARG A 267 3.85 -6.59 17.64
N PHE A 268 2.84 -7.43 17.42
CA PHE A 268 1.80 -7.20 16.43
C PHE A 268 0.41 -7.23 17.07
N ILE A 269 -0.53 -6.55 16.41
CA ILE A 269 -1.95 -6.64 16.68
C ILE A 269 -2.69 -6.95 15.37
N TYR A 270 -3.76 -7.75 15.44
CA TYR A 270 -4.60 -8.05 14.28
C TYR A 270 -5.79 -7.10 14.22
N LEU A 271 -5.86 -6.28 13.18
CA LEU A 271 -6.93 -5.30 12.94
C LEU A 271 -7.38 -5.40 11.47
N THR A 272 -8.54 -6.00 11.25
CA THR A 272 -9.09 -6.22 9.90
C THR A 272 -9.20 -4.92 9.10
N GLN A 273 -9.58 -3.82 9.75
CA GLN A 273 -9.73 -2.50 9.13
C GLN A 273 -8.40 -1.90 8.63
N LEU A 274 -7.28 -2.40 9.13
CA LEU A 274 -5.93 -2.00 8.74
C LEU A 274 -5.21 -3.04 7.86
N GLY A 275 -5.94 -4.04 7.37
CA GLY A 275 -5.40 -5.06 6.46
C GLY A 275 -4.88 -6.32 7.14
N GLY A 276 -5.02 -6.47 8.46
CA GLY A 276 -4.61 -7.68 9.20
C GLY A 276 -3.61 -7.42 10.31
N PHE A 277 -2.49 -8.14 10.31
CA PHE A 277 -1.42 -7.94 11.29
C PHE A 277 -0.62 -6.68 11.01
N VAL A 278 -0.64 -5.74 11.95
CA VAL A 278 0.15 -4.50 11.92
C VAL A 278 1.13 -4.45 13.08
N PRO A 279 2.37 -3.95 12.88
CA PRO A 279 3.31 -3.74 13.98
C PRO A 279 2.73 -2.75 14.99
N MET A 280 2.75 -3.11 16.27
CA MET A 280 2.35 -2.18 17.33
C MET A 280 3.32 -1.01 17.35
N HIS A 281 2.79 0.20 17.32
CA HIS A 281 3.55 1.44 17.36
C HIS A 281 2.83 2.51 18.18
N ASN A 282 3.59 3.47 18.69
CA ASN A 282 3.06 4.62 19.42
C ASN A 282 2.57 5.73 18.45
N GLN A 283 2.10 6.84 19.00
CA GLN A 283 1.64 7.99 18.22
C GLN A 283 2.75 8.69 17.43
N GLU A 284 4.00 8.38 17.73
CA GLU A 284 5.20 8.86 17.02
C GLU A 284 5.73 7.88 16.00
N MET A 285 4.96 6.83 15.66
CA MET A 285 5.28 5.76 14.73
C MET A 285 6.43 4.84 15.19
N GLU A 286 6.94 4.96 16.42
CA GLU A 286 7.95 4.06 16.96
C GLU A 286 7.33 2.74 17.37
N THR A 287 7.95 1.62 16.95
CA THR A 287 7.49 0.26 17.27
C THR A 287 7.86 -0.15 18.69
N THR A 288 7.53 -1.39 19.08
CA THR A 288 7.95 -1.97 20.35
C THR A 288 9.48 -2.18 20.46
N ILE A 289 10.19 -2.00 19.35
CA ILE A 289 11.65 -2.04 19.27
C ILE A 289 12.17 -0.60 19.20
N SER A 290 12.93 -0.19 20.21
CA SER A 290 13.45 1.18 20.31
C SER A 290 14.30 1.56 19.09
N GLY A 291 14.02 2.73 18.51
CA GLY A 291 14.70 3.25 17.33
C GLY A 291 14.27 2.63 16.00
N LEU A 292 13.25 1.76 16.01
CA LEU A 292 12.60 1.22 14.84
C LEU A 292 11.20 1.81 14.67
N TYR A 293 10.98 2.47 13.54
CA TYR A 293 9.72 3.15 13.20
C TYR A 293 9.04 2.45 12.02
N VAL A 294 7.73 2.64 11.89
CA VAL A 294 6.94 2.16 10.76
C VAL A 294 6.12 3.30 10.16
N ALA A 295 5.77 3.22 8.87
CA ALA A 295 4.90 4.21 8.24
C ALA A 295 4.21 3.66 6.99
N GLY A 296 3.09 4.27 6.62
CA GLY A 296 2.29 3.90 5.47
C GLY A 296 1.58 2.56 5.65
N ASP A 297 1.33 1.84 4.55
CA ASP A 297 0.50 0.63 4.58
C ASP A 297 1.05 -0.47 5.50
N LEU A 298 2.33 -0.47 5.83
CA LEU A 298 2.90 -1.36 6.86
C LEU A 298 2.31 -1.07 8.25
N ALA A 299 2.06 0.21 8.56
CA ALA A 299 1.43 0.63 9.83
C ALA A 299 -0.10 0.49 9.81
N GLY A 300 -0.66 0.07 8.67
CA GLY A 300 -2.07 -0.14 8.40
C GLY A 300 -2.46 0.40 7.03
N VAL A 301 -3.13 -0.44 6.24
CA VAL A 301 -3.48 -0.12 4.84
C VAL A 301 -4.48 1.03 4.76
N GLU A 302 -4.03 2.16 4.20
CA GLU A 302 -4.83 3.37 4.02
C GLU A 302 -4.58 4.00 2.63
N GLU A 303 -4.84 5.30 2.49
CA GLU A 303 -4.61 6.05 1.25
C GLU A 303 -3.17 6.60 1.20
N ALA A 304 -2.67 6.91 0.00
CA ALA A 304 -1.32 7.46 -0.16
C ALA A 304 -1.10 8.80 0.58
N SER A 305 -2.16 9.58 0.78
CA SER A 305 -2.09 10.84 1.54
C SER A 305 -1.79 10.59 3.01
N THR A 306 -2.44 9.60 3.64
CA THR A 306 -2.15 9.18 5.01
C THR A 306 -0.76 8.58 5.12
N ALA A 307 -0.35 7.79 4.13
CA ALA A 307 0.99 7.21 4.08
C ALA A 307 2.09 8.30 4.05
N MET A 308 1.90 9.38 3.27
CA MET A 308 2.83 10.52 3.27
C MET A 308 2.90 11.21 4.64
N GLU A 309 1.77 11.44 5.30
CA GLU A 309 1.74 12.08 6.62
C GLU A 309 2.38 11.19 7.70
N GLU A 310 2.11 9.88 7.69
CA GLU A 310 2.78 8.94 8.60
C GLU A 310 4.29 8.87 8.34
N GLY A 311 4.71 8.93 7.08
CA GLY A 311 6.12 9.02 6.71
C GLY A 311 6.79 10.28 7.28
N ARG A 312 6.17 11.46 7.13
CA ARG A 312 6.66 12.70 7.73
C ARG A 312 6.77 12.58 9.25
N LEU A 313 5.74 12.03 9.89
CA LEU A 313 5.70 11.84 11.34
C LEU A 313 6.84 10.92 11.81
N ALA A 314 7.03 9.78 11.17
CA ALA A 314 8.13 8.86 11.46
C ALA A 314 9.51 9.52 11.25
N GLY A 315 9.67 10.28 10.16
CA GLY A 315 10.91 11.00 9.85
C GLY A 315 11.27 12.06 10.89
N ILE A 316 10.31 12.88 11.32
CA ILE A 316 10.50 13.87 12.38
C ILE A 316 10.80 13.19 13.71
N SER A 317 10.04 12.16 14.09
CA SER A 317 10.21 11.44 15.35
C SER A 317 11.58 10.75 15.44
N ALA A 318 12.00 10.08 14.37
CA ALA A 318 13.31 9.45 14.29
C ALA A 318 14.45 10.49 14.36
N SER A 319 14.32 11.61 13.66
CA SER A 319 15.33 12.70 13.68
C SER A 319 15.41 13.38 15.05
N GLN A 320 14.28 13.62 15.71
CA GLN A 320 14.24 14.14 17.08
C GLN A 320 14.94 13.19 18.05
N SER A 321 14.70 11.88 17.95
CA SER A 321 15.35 10.88 18.81
C SER A 321 16.87 10.78 18.62
N LEU A 322 17.40 11.37 17.56
CA LEU A 322 18.84 11.55 17.30
C LEU A 322 19.36 12.92 17.77
N GLY A 323 18.50 13.78 18.31
CA GLY A 323 18.85 15.15 18.75
C GLY A 323 19.05 16.13 17.58
N LEU A 324 18.59 15.80 16.37
CA LEU A 324 18.75 16.63 15.16
C LEU A 324 17.64 17.70 15.03
N VAL A 325 16.52 17.53 15.73
CA VAL A 325 15.40 18.49 15.72
C VAL A 325 15.13 18.91 17.16
N PRO A 326 15.07 20.23 17.45
CA PRO A 326 14.68 20.72 18.76
C PRO A 326 13.28 20.28 19.18
N GLU A 327 13.07 20.05 20.48
CA GLU A 327 11.82 19.49 21.05
C GLU A 327 10.58 20.30 20.65
N ASP A 328 10.64 21.61 20.80
CA ASP A 328 9.53 22.53 20.49
C ASP A 328 9.16 22.53 19.00
N ALA A 329 10.15 22.50 18.13
CA ALA A 329 9.95 22.43 16.67
C ALA A 329 9.39 21.09 16.24
N ALA A 330 9.89 20.00 16.84
CA ALA A 330 9.38 18.65 16.57
C ALA A 330 7.92 18.51 17.05
N GLN A 331 7.61 18.98 18.26
CA GLN A 331 6.27 18.88 18.83
C GLN A 331 5.23 19.65 18.00
N LYS A 332 5.58 20.86 17.54
CA LYS A 332 4.72 21.65 16.65
C LYS A 332 4.43 20.89 15.35
N SER A 333 5.49 20.41 14.69
CA SER A 333 5.34 19.68 13.41
C SER A 333 4.54 18.40 13.55
N LYS A 334 4.77 17.63 14.62
CA LYS A 334 4.01 16.40 14.94
C LYS A 334 2.53 16.71 15.16
N GLN A 335 2.21 17.79 15.89
CA GLN A 335 0.83 18.21 16.12
C GLN A 335 0.12 18.60 14.83
N ASP A 336 0.79 19.35 13.95
CA ASP A 336 0.24 19.73 12.65
C ASP A 336 -0.03 18.48 11.77
N ILE A 337 0.87 17.50 11.78
CA ILE A 337 0.69 16.22 11.07
C ILE A 337 -0.46 15.42 11.68
N ALA A 338 -0.54 15.30 13.00
CA ALA A 338 -1.63 14.62 13.70
C ALA A 338 -3.00 15.21 13.34
N ASN A 339 -3.11 16.53 13.26
CA ASN A 339 -4.33 17.22 12.83
C ASN A 339 -4.70 16.88 11.36
N ARG A 340 -3.72 16.82 10.45
CA ARG A 340 -3.98 16.42 9.05
C ARG A 340 -4.39 14.94 8.94
N LEU A 341 -3.74 14.05 9.68
CA LEU A 341 -4.12 12.63 9.75
C LEU A 341 -5.56 12.45 10.26
N LEU A 342 -5.94 13.21 11.30
CA LEU A 342 -7.29 13.18 11.82
C LEU A 342 -8.31 13.64 10.76
N GLN A 343 -8.00 14.70 9.99
CA GLN A 343 -8.84 15.16 8.89
C GLN A 343 -8.95 14.13 7.76
N LEU A 344 -7.84 13.50 7.36
CA LEU A 344 -7.80 12.45 6.33
C LEU A 344 -8.62 11.21 6.72
N ARG A 345 -8.61 10.86 8.02
CA ARG A 345 -9.38 9.74 8.59
C ARG A 345 -10.80 10.12 8.97
N GLY A 346 -11.18 11.38 8.82
CA GLY A 346 -12.54 11.86 9.08
C GLY A 346 -13.55 11.40 8.04
N GLY A 347 -14.84 11.37 8.44
CA GLY A 347 -15.96 11.03 7.55
C GLY A 347 -16.19 9.53 7.36
N PRO A 348 -17.26 9.17 6.63
CA PRO A 348 -17.82 7.81 6.62
C PRO A 348 -16.90 6.73 6.01
N PHE A 349 -15.89 7.12 5.21
CA PHE A 349 -14.94 6.18 4.62
C PHE A 349 -13.69 5.98 5.46
N GLY A 350 -13.38 6.88 6.38
CA GLY A 350 -12.18 6.82 7.23
C GLY A 350 -12.45 6.39 8.67
N GLU A 351 -13.70 6.49 9.14
CA GLU A 351 -14.08 6.26 10.55
C GLU A 351 -13.62 4.89 11.09
N GLY A 352 -13.81 3.83 10.31
CA GLY A 352 -13.38 2.48 10.73
C GLY A 352 -11.85 2.37 10.88
N ARG A 353 -11.08 3.09 10.06
CA ARG A 353 -9.62 3.15 10.16
C ARG A 353 -9.19 4.00 11.36
N LEU A 354 -9.87 5.12 11.61
CA LEU A 354 -9.63 5.94 12.80
C LEU A 354 -9.81 5.13 14.09
N GLN A 355 -10.94 4.44 14.22
CA GLN A 355 -11.22 3.56 15.38
C GLN A 355 -10.16 2.47 15.53
N ALA A 356 -9.71 1.86 14.43
CA ALA A 356 -8.66 0.84 14.47
C ALA A 356 -7.30 1.42 14.90
N LYS A 357 -6.95 2.64 14.49
CA LYS A 357 -5.75 3.34 14.97
C LYS A 357 -5.84 3.71 16.46
N GLU A 358 -7.02 4.04 16.95
CA GLU A 358 -7.26 4.27 18.39
C GLU A 358 -7.07 2.97 19.20
N LEU A 359 -7.60 1.84 18.70
CA LEU A 359 -7.39 0.52 19.32
C LEU A 359 -5.90 0.14 19.35
N LEU A 360 -5.16 0.41 18.30
CA LEU A 360 -3.71 0.20 18.26
C LEU A 360 -2.99 1.03 19.32
N THR A 361 -3.35 2.30 19.47
CA THR A 361 -2.80 3.21 20.50
C THR A 361 -3.13 2.72 21.91
N GLN A 362 -4.35 2.25 22.14
CA GLN A 362 -4.76 1.67 23.44
C GLN A 362 -3.96 0.41 23.77
N ALA A 363 -3.79 -0.50 22.79
CA ALA A 363 -2.99 -1.70 22.95
C ALA A 363 -1.51 -1.38 23.25
N TRP A 364 -0.98 -0.31 22.67
CA TRP A 364 0.36 0.18 22.98
C TRP A 364 0.53 0.59 24.43
N ILE A 365 -0.43 1.30 24.99
CA ILE A 365 -0.38 1.78 26.38
C ILE A 365 -0.46 0.62 27.39
N GLN A 366 -1.17 -0.46 27.03
CA GLN A 366 -1.41 -1.63 27.89
C GLN A 366 -0.31 -2.70 27.81
N ARG A 367 0.75 -2.51 27.04
CA ARG A 367 1.81 -3.50 26.77
C ARG A 367 2.75 -3.77 27.97
#